data_0a4701266f24d9f1302824cbf835cd6c
#
_entry.id   0a4701266f24d9f1302824cbf835cd6c
#
_cell.length_a   1.000
_cell.length_b   1.000
_cell.length_c   1.000
_cell.angle_alpha   90.00
_cell.angle_beta   90.00
_cell.angle_gamma   90.00
#
_symmetry.space_group_name_H-M   'P 1'
#
loop_
_entity.id
_entity.type
_entity.pdbx_description
1 polymer ?
#
loop_
_entity_poly.entity_id
_entity_poly.type
_entity_poly.pdbx_seq_one_letter_code
_entity_poly.pdbx_strand_id
1 'polypeptide(L)'
;MPEKLARLEQALAATGYEFAHFGWSRAPGTEYGTWSEESAEDLVGNGRHIERGTVVTVDLFTRDASGAPRAAVEAQLEALGWPWRLDSINYESETGLIHLYWRVSIYG
;
A
#
# COMPACT_ATOMS: atom_id res chain seq x y z
N MET A 1 4.86 15.77 -6.94
CA MET A 1 4.58 14.80 -5.87
C MET A 1 5.55 15.04 -4.71
N PRO A 2 5.08 14.98 -3.48
CA PRO A 2 5.98 15.10 -2.34
C PRO A 2 7.07 14.03 -2.37
N GLU A 3 8.23 14.42 -1.92
CA GLU A 3 9.41 13.54 -1.98
C GLU A 3 9.20 12.21 -1.27
N LYS A 4 8.50 12.23 -0.12
CA LYS A 4 8.28 11.00 0.63
C LYS A 4 7.37 10.03 -0.11
N LEU A 5 6.34 10.55 -0.76
CA LEU A 5 5.46 9.70 -1.55
C LEU A 5 6.19 9.14 -2.76
N ALA A 6 7.10 9.91 -3.34
CA ALA A 6 7.92 9.41 -4.44
C ALA A 6 8.83 8.27 -3.97
N ARG A 7 9.35 8.36 -2.75
CA ARG A 7 10.16 7.28 -2.20
C ARG A 7 9.34 6.00 -2.02
N LEU A 8 8.10 6.15 -1.55
CA LEU A 8 7.20 5.01 -1.43
C LEU A 8 6.91 4.39 -2.79
N GLU A 9 6.60 5.25 -3.77
CA GLU A 9 6.31 4.78 -5.11
C GLU A 9 7.48 3.98 -5.69
N GLN A 10 8.69 4.49 -5.51
CA GLN A 10 9.88 3.80 -5.99
C GLN A 10 10.10 2.47 -5.29
N ALA A 11 9.83 2.43 -3.99
CA ALA A 11 9.97 1.20 -3.22
C ALA A 11 8.98 0.14 -3.71
N LEU A 12 7.74 0.54 -3.97
CA LEU A 12 6.74 -0.39 -4.47
C LEU A 12 7.11 -0.89 -5.87
N ALA A 13 7.65 -0.02 -6.72
CA ALA A 13 8.10 -0.44 -8.03
C ALA A 13 9.24 -1.45 -7.93
N ALA A 14 10.07 -1.33 -6.92
CA ALA A 14 11.21 -2.24 -6.74
C ALA A 14 10.79 -3.65 -6.36
N THR A 15 9.53 -3.85 -5.95
CA THR A 15 9.02 -5.19 -5.63
C THR A 15 8.88 -6.07 -6.88
N GLY A 16 8.82 -5.45 -8.06
CA GLY A 16 8.57 -6.17 -9.30
C GLY A 16 7.10 -6.28 -9.66
N TYR A 17 6.21 -5.86 -8.78
CA TYR A 17 4.77 -5.82 -9.06
C TYR A 17 4.37 -4.44 -9.52
N GLU A 18 3.31 -4.35 -10.32
CA GLU A 18 2.80 -3.06 -10.77
C GLU A 18 1.93 -2.43 -9.69
N PHE A 19 2.28 -1.22 -9.29
CA PHE A 19 1.46 -0.45 -8.35
C PHE A 19 1.07 0.86 -8.99
N ALA A 20 -0.22 1.20 -8.90
CA ALA A 20 -0.74 2.46 -9.40
C ALA A 20 -1.20 3.32 -8.23
N HIS A 21 -1.01 4.63 -8.37
CA HIS A 21 -1.47 5.59 -7.37
C HIS A 21 -2.99 5.77 -7.53
N PHE A 22 -3.72 5.66 -6.44
CA PHE A 22 -5.18 5.76 -6.35
C PHE A 22 -5.95 4.61 -6.97
N GLY A 23 -5.29 3.71 -7.61
CA GLY A 23 -5.97 2.58 -8.20
C GLY A 23 -6.34 2.82 -9.65
N TRP A 24 -6.69 1.76 -10.32
CA TRP A 24 -7.04 1.76 -11.73
C TRP A 24 -7.96 0.58 -11.99
N SER A 25 -8.62 0.64 -13.14
CA SER A 25 -9.46 -0.47 -13.57
C SER A 25 -8.61 -1.50 -14.28
N ARG A 26 -8.77 -2.75 -13.91
CA ARG A 26 -8.10 -3.87 -14.54
C ARG A 26 -9.11 -4.96 -14.88
N ALA A 27 -8.76 -5.79 -15.84
CA ALA A 27 -9.60 -6.93 -16.14
C ALA A 27 -9.70 -7.82 -14.90
N PRO A 28 -10.88 -8.42 -14.66
CA PRO A 28 -11.03 -9.31 -13.50
C PRO A 28 -9.98 -10.40 -13.49
N GLY A 29 -9.41 -10.65 -12.33
CA GLY A 29 -8.39 -11.67 -12.16
C GLY A 29 -6.98 -11.27 -12.54
N THR A 30 -6.77 -10.01 -12.95
CA THR A 30 -5.42 -9.49 -13.24
C THR A 30 -4.71 -9.16 -11.93
N GLU A 31 -3.47 -9.60 -11.82
CA GLU A 31 -2.65 -9.25 -10.65
C GLU A 31 -2.20 -7.80 -10.77
N TYR A 32 -2.31 -7.06 -9.67
CA TYR A 32 -1.91 -5.66 -9.65
C TYR A 32 -1.87 -5.15 -8.22
N GLY A 33 -1.27 -3.96 -8.05
CA GLY A 33 -1.28 -3.28 -6.77
C GLY A 33 -1.75 -1.85 -6.91
N THR A 34 -2.15 -1.25 -5.80
CA THR A 34 -2.52 0.16 -5.74
C THR A 34 -2.01 0.74 -4.42
N TRP A 35 -1.85 2.06 -4.40
CA TRP A 35 -1.55 2.76 -3.16
C TRP A 35 -2.22 4.12 -3.19
N SER A 36 -2.63 4.60 -2.02
CA SER A 36 -3.29 5.90 -1.96
C SER A 36 -3.19 6.49 -0.55
N GLU A 37 -3.17 7.81 -0.50
CA GLU A 37 -3.22 8.53 0.77
C GLU A 37 -4.64 8.49 1.31
N GLU A 38 -4.77 8.39 2.62
CA GLU A 38 -6.07 8.50 3.25
C GLU A 38 -6.49 9.96 3.27
N SER A 39 -7.79 10.16 3.52
CA SER A 39 -8.33 11.49 3.63
C SER A 39 -7.62 12.31 4.69
N ALA A 40 -7.41 13.58 4.41
CA ALA A 40 -6.80 14.48 5.38
C ALA A 40 -7.62 14.59 6.67
N GLU A 41 -8.89 14.30 6.59
CA GLU A 41 -9.76 14.32 7.78
C GLU A 41 -9.30 13.34 8.83
N ASP A 42 -8.70 12.26 8.41
CA ASP A 42 -8.23 11.24 9.33
C ASP A 42 -7.03 11.70 10.15
N LEU A 43 -6.40 12.78 9.72
CA LEU A 43 -5.20 13.30 10.34
C LEU A 43 -5.45 14.58 11.12
N VAL A 44 -6.70 15.03 11.20
CA VAL A 44 -7.06 16.26 11.88
C VAL A 44 -7.82 15.93 13.15
N GLY A 45 -7.23 16.32 14.28
CA GLY A 45 -7.88 16.17 15.58
C GLY A 45 -8.27 17.52 16.10
N ASN A 46 -9.53 17.66 16.50
CA ASN A 46 -10.02 18.91 17.08
C ASN A 46 -9.82 20.11 16.18
N GLY A 47 -9.95 19.89 14.88
CA GLY A 47 -9.89 20.97 13.91
C GLY A 47 -8.48 21.42 13.55
N ARG A 48 -7.48 20.66 13.92
CA ARG A 48 -6.11 21.01 13.53
C ARG A 48 -5.31 19.75 13.28
N HIS A 49 -4.22 19.90 12.56
CA HIS A 49 -3.36 18.77 12.27
C HIS A 49 -2.65 18.32 13.55
N ILE A 50 -2.77 17.05 13.84
CA ILE A 50 -2.09 16.44 14.96
C ILE A 50 -0.65 16.16 14.59
N GLU A 51 -0.43 15.81 13.37
CA GLU A 51 0.85 15.36 12.85
C GLU A 51 1.08 15.91 11.47
N ARG A 52 2.32 15.91 11.08
CA ARG A 52 2.64 16.17 9.68
C ARG A 52 2.72 14.88 8.89
N GLY A 53 2.12 13.85 9.41
CA GLY A 53 2.15 12.54 8.80
C GLY A 53 1.03 12.32 7.83
N THR A 54 1.21 11.34 7.00
CA THR A 54 0.22 10.88 6.04
C THR A 54 0.10 9.37 6.19
N VAL A 55 -1.12 8.89 6.30
CA VAL A 55 -1.36 7.46 6.29
C VAL A 55 -1.64 7.05 4.86
N VAL A 56 -0.90 6.06 4.40
CA VAL A 56 -1.04 5.55 3.03
C VAL A 56 -1.47 4.09 3.11
N THR A 57 -2.42 3.72 2.28
CA THR A 57 -2.82 2.32 2.15
C THR A 57 -2.14 1.72 0.93
N VAL A 58 -1.72 0.47 1.06
CA VAL A 58 -1.07 -0.28 -0.01
C VAL A 58 -1.82 -1.59 -0.17
N ASP A 59 -2.27 -1.86 -1.38
CA ASP A 59 -3.05 -3.05 -1.69
C ASP A 59 -2.34 -3.84 -2.78
N LEU A 60 -2.25 -5.16 -2.61
CA LEU A 60 -1.71 -6.03 -3.65
C LEU A 60 -2.68 -7.18 -3.87
N PHE A 61 -3.01 -7.43 -5.13
CA PHE A 61 -3.88 -8.51 -5.55
C PHE A 61 -3.03 -9.50 -6.34
N THR A 62 -2.88 -10.72 -5.83
CA THR A 62 -1.98 -11.71 -6.43
C THR A 62 -2.57 -13.11 -6.33
N ARG A 63 -2.19 -13.98 -7.27
CA ARG A 63 -2.55 -15.39 -7.21
C ARG A 63 -1.52 -16.23 -6.47
N ASP A 64 -0.37 -15.63 -6.18
CA ASP A 64 0.73 -16.37 -5.55
C ASP A 64 0.53 -16.46 -4.05
N ALA A 65 0.21 -17.65 -3.58
CA ALA A 65 -0.04 -17.91 -2.16
C ALA A 65 1.22 -18.32 -1.39
N SER A 66 2.39 -18.25 -2.03
CA SER A 66 3.63 -18.75 -1.42
C SER A 66 4.18 -17.86 -0.31
N GLY A 67 3.69 -16.62 -0.21
CA GLY A 67 4.24 -15.66 0.73
C GLY A 67 5.32 -14.77 0.11
N ALA A 68 5.78 -15.08 -1.09
CA ALA A 68 6.81 -14.27 -1.74
C ALA A 68 6.33 -12.85 -2.05
N PRO A 69 5.10 -12.63 -2.54
CA PRO A 69 4.63 -11.26 -2.77
C PRO A 69 4.58 -10.44 -1.49
N ARG A 70 4.09 -11.03 -0.41
CA ARG A 70 4.04 -10.35 0.88
C ARG A 70 5.45 -9.98 1.34
N ALA A 71 6.38 -10.93 1.25
CA ALA A 71 7.75 -10.69 1.68
C ALA A 71 8.41 -9.58 0.86
N ALA A 72 8.15 -9.54 -0.44
CA ALA A 72 8.73 -8.52 -1.31
C ALA A 72 8.26 -7.13 -0.92
N VAL A 73 6.96 -6.97 -0.65
CA VAL A 73 6.41 -5.67 -0.26
C VAL A 73 6.93 -5.28 1.12
N GLU A 74 6.89 -6.19 2.07
CA GLU A 74 7.27 -5.86 3.44
C GLU A 74 8.76 -5.53 3.55
N ALA A 75 9.60 -6.15 2.74
CA ALA A 75 11.03 -5.82 2.71
C ALA A 75 11.24 -4.36 2.28
N GLN A 76 10.47 -3.91 1.29
CA GLN A 76 10.58 -2.53 0.84
C GLN A 76 10.01 -1.54 1.86
N LEU A 77 8.89 -1.90 2.50
CA LEU A 77 8.32 -1.04 3.53
C LEU A 77 9.26 -0.91 4.73
N GLU A 78 9.90 -2.03 5.10
CA GLU A 78 10.84 -2.02 6.21
C GLU A 78 12.05 -1.14 5.89
N ALA A 79 12.53 -1.19 4.66
CA ALA A 79 13.69 -0.40 4.24
C ALA A 79 13.41 1.10 4.24
N LEU A 80 12.14 1.50 4.09
CA LEU A 80 11.79 2.91 4.11
C LEU A 80 11.89 3.52 5.51
N GLY A 81 11.75 2.70 6.55
CA GLY A 81 11.91 3.16 7.92
C GLY A 81 10.68 3.77 8.56
N TRP A 82 9.56 3.85 7.85
CA TRP A 82 8.31 4.34 8.44
C TRP A 82 7.54 3.19 9.07
N PRO A 83 6.74 3.45 10.10
CA PRO A 83 5.88 2.41 10.67
C PRO A 83 4.90 1.88 9.63
N TRP A 84 4.72 0.58 9.61
CA TRP A 84 3.77 -0.06 8.70
C TRP A 84 3.19 -1.29 9.39
N ARG A 85 2.06 -1.72 8.88
CA ARG A 85 1.47 -2.98 9.35
C ARG A 85 0.66 -3.62 8.24
N LEU A 86 0.57 -4.93 8.30
CA LEU A 86 -0.36 -5.67 7.45
C LEU A 86 -1.69 -5.69 8.17
N ASP A 87 -2.72 -5.10 7.54
CA ASP A 87 -4.05 -5.02 8.14
C ASP A 87 -4.87 -6.27 7.87
N SER A 88 -4.80 -6.79 6.66
CA SER A 88 -5.62 -7.96 6.33
C SER A 88 -5.08 -8.71 5.12
N ILE A 89 -5.46 -9.98 5.06
CA ILE A 89 -5.24 -10.85 3.92
C ILE A 89 -6.57 -11.52 3.65
N ASN A 90 -7.13 -11.33 2.45
CA ASN A 90 -8.42 -11.89 2.10
C ASN A 90 -8.34 -12.59 0.74
N TYR A 91 -9.04 -13.70 0.62
CA TYR A 91 -9.14 -14.41 -0.65
C TYR A 91 -10.43 -14.00 -1.33
N GLU A 92 -10.33 -13.61 -2.60
CA GLU A 92 -11.49 -13.25 -3.41
C GLU A 92 -11.85 -14.42 -4.30
N SER A 93 -12.90 -15.13 -3.94
CA SER A 93 -13.27 -16.32 -4.69
C SER A 93 -13.70 -16.04 -6.14
N GLU A 94 -14.22 -14.84 -6.38
CA GLU A 94 -14.68 -14.48 -7.71
C GLU A 94 -13.54 -14.30 -8.70
N THR A 95 -12.39 -13.83 -8.24
CA THR A 95 -11.26 -13.54 -9.10
C THR A 95 -10.13 -14.55 -8.93
N GLY A 96 -10.12 -15.29 -7.82
CA GLY A 96 -9.00 -16.15 -7.48
C GLY A 96 -7.81 -15.39 -6.95
N LEU A 97 -7.98 -14.13 -6.60
CA LEU A 97 -6.90 -13.29 -6.11
C LEU A 97 -6.88 -13.23 -4.61
N ILE A 98 -5.68 -13.15 -4.06
CA ILE A 98 -5.46 -12.88 -2.65
C ILE A 98 -5.23 -11.39 -2.53
N HIS A 99 -5.99 -10.73 -1.67
CA HIS A 99 -5.87 -9.30 -1.45
C HIS A 99 -5.09 -9.07 -0.15
N LEU A 100 -3.91 -8.49 -0.28
CA LEU A 100 -3.07 -8.11 0.84
C LEU A 100 -3.20 -6.61 1.03
N TYR A 101 -3.41 -6.17 2.27
CA TYR A 101 -3.70 -4.78 2.57
C TYR A 101 -2.82 -4.30 3.71
N TRP A 102 -2.01 -3.27 3.45
CA TRP A 102 -1.10 -2.67 4.43
C TRP A 102 -1.44 -1.21 4.67
N ARG A 103 -1.05 -0.74 5.84
CA ARG A 103 -1.05 0.68 6.15
C ARG A 103 0.35 1.12 6.48
N VAL A 104 0.73 2.28 5.95
CA VAL A 104 2.05 2.88 6.17
C VAL A 104 1.85 4.27 6.71
N SER A 105 2.51 4.58 7.82
CA SER A 105 2.42 5.91 8.42
C SER A 105 3.69 6.69 8.09
N ILE A 106 3.55 7.68 7.22
CA ILE A 106 4.67 8.47 6.74
C ILE A 106 4.75 9.75 7.54
N TYR A 107 5.85 9.94 8.25
CA TYR A 107 6.06 11.11 9.10
C TYR A 107 7.11 12.05 8.52
N GLY A 108 7.03 13.29 8.95
CA GLY A 108 8.03 14.29 8.59
C GLY A 108 7.49 15.53 7.93
#